data_037429162d19ad08d362d960f315006b
#
_entry.id   037429162d19ad08d362d960f315006b
#
_cell.length_a   1.000
_cell.length_b   1.000
_cell.length_c   1.000
_cell.angle_alpha   90.00
_cell.angle_beta   90.00
_cell.angle_gamma   90.00
#
_symmetry.space_group_name_H-M   'P 1'
#
loop_
_entity.id
_entity.type
_entity.pdbx_description
1 polymer ?
#
loop_
_entity_poly.entity_id
_entity_poly.type
_entity_poly.pdbx_seq_one_letter_code
_entity_poly.pdbx_strand_id
1 'polypeptide(L)'
;FFFNDTATTEIYTLSLHDALPIFRNAEATQQAIAEAERSPDGVVVRQRLRNHRLIPTAMETRAAVAQFQPGTGELTVWMTSQNPHIHRFAFSALLGVPEHKLRVIAPEVGGGFGSKIAVYPEEVLVAHAARRLGRPVKWSELRRENYLATTHGRDHVQEVVLAGRRDGTLTAIHVKAIANLGAYLSTAAPGVPTILFGPIVTGPYHIPHASVEVVGVLTNTTPVDAYRGAGRPEATYLMERMVDLFAREAGLDPAEVRRRNFVARDAFPYTNAMGLQYDSGDYSRALERALELAGYQELRRSQQEARRQGRYIGIGLSSYVEVCGLGPSQTAGALGFQGGLWESALVRVHPTGRVSVYVGTSPHGQGEETTFAQVVAEEL
;
A
#
# COMPACT_ATOMS: atom_id res chain seq x y z
N PHE A 1 14.66 1.39 -22.67
CA PHE A 1 15.04 2.81 -22.72
C PHE A 1 16.33 2.95 -21.94
N PHE A 2 17.39 3.32 -22.65
CA PHE A 2 18.71 3.64 -22.10
C PHE A 2 18.62 4.99 -21.40
N PHE A 3 19.14 5.08 -20.18
CA PHE A 3 19.38 6.35 -19.51
C PHE A 3 20.48 7.08 -20.30
N ASN A 4 20.15 8.22 -20.85
CA ASN A 4 21.11 9.09 -21.49
C ASN A 4 21.71 10.03 -20.44
N ASP A 5 23.01 10.04 -20.34
CA ASP A 5 23.89 10.46 -19.26
C ASP A 5 24.08 11.96 -19.12
N THR A 6 23.06 12.81 -19.24
CA THR A 6 23.24 14.27 -19.16
C THR A 6 22.19 15.03 -18.33
N ALA A 7 21.39 14.38 -17.50
CA ALA A 7 20.61 15.08 -16.49
C ALA A 7 21.27 14.92 -15.13
N THR A 8 21.71 15.99 -14.53
CA THR A 8 22.19 16.06 -13.15
C THR A 8 21.08 15.54 -12.23
N THR A 9 21.16 14.27 -11.84
CA THR A 9 20.26 13.70 -10.84
C THR A 9 20.76 14.19 -9.49
N GLU A 10 20.14 15.23 -8.95
CA GLU A 10 20.36 15.60 -7.56
C GLU A 10 19.75 14.50 -6.70
N ILE A 11 20.62 13.69 -6.10
CA ILE A 11 20.22 12.65 -5.14
C ILE A 11 20.10 13.33 -3.77
N TYR A 12 18.88 13.74 -3.43
CA TYR A 12 18.59 14.11 -2.04
C TYR A 12 18.34 12.81 -1.27
N THR A 13 19.29 12.39 -0.49
CA THR A 13 19.12 11.34 0.51
C THR A 13 18.28 11.92 1.66
N LEU A 14 17.00 11.63 1.66
CA LEU A 14 16.19 11.72 2.85
C LEU A 14 16.58 10.53 3.74
N SER A 15 17.63 10.72 4.53
CA SER A 15 17.96 9.79 5.60
C SER A 15 16.91 9.96 6.70
N LEU A 16 15.93 9.08 6.72
CA LEU A 16 14.98 8.96 7.84
C LEU A 16 15.63 8.24 9.04
N HIS A 17 16.96 8.19 9.08
CA HIS A 17 17.74 7.51 10.10
C HIS A 17 17.43 7.95 11.54
N ASP A 18 17.02 9.19 11.74
CA ASP A 18 16.85 9.75 13.09
C ASP A 18 15.38 9.83 13.55
N ALA A 19 14.41 9.53 12.69
CA ALA A 19 13.00 9.82 13.00
C ALA A 19 12.11 8.59 13.25
N LEU A 20 12.45 7.38 12.79
CA LEU A 20 11.59 6.21 12.95
C LEU A 20 12.40 4.94 13.23
N PRO A 21 11.99 4.09 14.18
CA PRO A 21 12.67 2.82 14.51
C PRO A 21 12.39 1.72 13.47
N ILE A 22 12.41 2.04 12.18
CA ILE A 22 12.26 1.07 11.08
C ILE A 22 13.46 0.11 11.03
N PHE A 23 14.56 0.46 11.70
CA PHE A 23 15.83 -0.27 11.71
C PHE A 23 16.06 -1.08 12.98
N ARG A 24 15.04 -1.75 13.50
CA ARG A 24 15.24 -2.61 14.67
C ARG A 24 16.18 -3.76 14.32
N ASN A 25 17.27 -3.90 15.10
CA ASN A 25 18.19 -5.02 15.10
C ASN A 25 19.02 -5.26 13.82
N ALA A 26 19.51 -4.23 13.15
CA ALA A 26 20.38 -4.40 11.98
C ALA A 26 21.61 -5.29 12.31
N GLU A 27 22.27 -5.07 13.45
CA GLU A 27 23.42 -5.85 13.90
C GLU A 27 23.05 -7.31 14.14
N ALA A 28 22.00 -7.58 14.91
CA ALA A 28 21.51 -8.95 15.17
C ALA A 28 21.07 -9.65 13.88
N THR A 29 20.48 -8.93 12.94
CA THR A 29 20.11 -9.47 11.63
C THR A 29 21.34 -9.85 10.83
N GLN A 30 22.36 -9.01 10.76
CA GLN A 30 23.62 -9.31 10.06
C GLN A 30 24.36 -10.46 10.72
N GLN A 31 24.36 -10.53 12.04
CA GLN A 31 24.94 -11.64 12.79
C GLN A 31 24.23 -12.96 12.47
N ALA A 32 22.89 -13.00 12.46
CA ALA A 32 22.12 -14.19 12.12
C ALA A 32 22.34 -14.65 10.67
N ILE A 33 22.49 -13.71 9.73
CA ILE A 33 22.86 -14.02 8.34
C ILE A 33 24.27 -14.66 8.29
N ALA A 34 25.25 -14.05 8.96
CA ALA A 34 26.62 -14.57 9.00
C ALA A 34 26.73 -15.95 9.70
N GLU A 35 25.87 -16.23 10.67
CA GLU A 35 25.75 -17.54 11.30
C GLU A 35 25.20 -18.58 10.31
N ALA A 36 24.15 -18.24 9.56
CA ALA A 36 23.64 -19.12 8.51
C ALA A 36 24.66 -19.39 7.41
N GLU A 37 25.48 -18.41 7.00
CA GLU A 37 26.55 -18.59 6.01
C GLU A 37 27.65 -19.57 6.47
N ARG A 38 27.93 -19.59 7.76
CA ARG A 38 28.95 -20.45 8.34
C ARG A 38 28.47 -21.85 8.69
N SER A 39 27.15 -22.01 8.81
CA SER A 39 26.54 -23.30 9.19
C SER A 39 26.49 -24.27 8.00
N PRO A 40 26.85 -25.55 8.19
CA PRO A 40 26.67 -26.57 7.16
C PRO A 40 25.20 -26.75 6.71
N ASP A 41 24.25 -26.50 7.61
CA ASP A 41 22.81 -26.56 7.36
C ASP A 41 22.21 -25.20 7.01
N GLY A 42 23.04 -24.18 6.89
CA GLY A 42 22.58 -22.83 6.56
C GLY A 42 22.23 -22.69 5.08
N VAL A 43 21.22 -21.88 4.82
CA VAL A 43 20.79 -21.48 3.48
C VAL A 43 20.66 -19.97 3.46
N VAL A 44 21.36 -19.31 2.55
CA VAL A 44 21.29 -17.87 2.38
C VAL A 44 21.02 -17.55 0.91
N VAL A 45 19.94 -16.83 0.66
CA VAL A 45 19.54 -16.39 -0.67
C VAL A 45 19.67 -14.87 -0.77
N ARG A 46 20.33 -14.41 -1.83
CA ARG A 46 20.49 -13.00 -2.15
C ARG A 46 19.87 -12.71 -3.50
N GLN A 47 19.07 -11.67 -3.56
CA GLN A 47 18.43 -11.29 -4.81
C GLN A 47 18.29 -9.77 -4.90
N ARG A 48 18.54 -9.24 -6.09
CA ARG A 48 18.13 -7.89 -6.46
C ARG A 48 16.79 -7.98 -7.19
N LEU A 49 15.77 -7.35 -6.62
CA LEU A 49 14.41 -7.32 -7.14
C LEU A 49 14.09 -5.92 -7.66
N ARG A 50 13.27 -5.86 -8.68
CA ARG A 50 12.70 -4.62 -9.17
C ARG A 50 11.18 -4.70 -9.10
N ASN A 51 10.60 -3.82 -8.29
CA ASN A 51 9.16 -3.61 -8.26
C ASN A 51 8.86 -2.46 -9.22
N HIS A 52 8.29 -2.77 -10.37
CA HIS A 52 8.14 -1.82 -11.46
C HIS A 52 7.15 -0.71 -11.10
N ARG A 53 7.38 0.48 -11.65
CA ARG A 53 6.43 1.58 -11.62
C ARG A 53 5.11 1.16 -12.26
N LEU A 54 4.00 1.51 -11.63
CA LEU A 54 2.65 1.22 -12.09
C LEU A 54 1.83 2.51 -12.10
N ILE A 55 0.88 2.58 -13.02
CA ILE A 55 -0.10 3.66 -13.12
C ILE A 55 -1.43 3.14 -12.56
N PRO A 56 -2.00 3.77 -11.52
CA PRO A 56 -3.34 3.46 -11.05
C PRO A 56 -4.35 3.83 -12.13
N THR A 57 -4.85 2.84 -12.85
CA THR A 57 -5.74 3.05 -14.00
C THR A 57 -7.19 2.87 -13.57
N ALA A 58 -7.75 3.85 -12.84
CA ALA A 58 -9.18 3.88 -12.58
C ALA A 58 -9.98 3.99 -13.87
N MET A 59 -11.13 3.31 -13.97
CA MET A 59 -11.98 3.38 -15.17
C MET A 59 -12.46 4.80 -15.42
N GLU A 60 -12.88 5.50 -14.39
CA GLU A 60 -13.16 6.93 -14.42
C GLU A 60 -11.85 7.72 -14.25
N THR A 61 -11.59 8.66 -15.16
CA THR A 61 -10.54 9.66 -15.03
C THR A 61 -10.95 10.75 -14.04
N ARG A 62 -10.07 11.71 -13.75
CA ARG A 62 -10.42 12.83 -12.87
C ARG A 62 -11.39 13.80 -13.57
N ALA A 63 -12.30 14.36 -12.79
CA ALA A 63 -13.19 15.43 -13.23
C ALA A 63 -13.53 16.35 -12.06
N ALA A 64 -13.76 17.62 -12.38
CA ALA A 64 -14.22 18.59 -11.40
C ALA A 64 -15.21 19.57 -12.04
N VAL A 65 -16.21 19.97 -11.25
CA VAL A 65 -17.12 21.07 -11.54
C VAL A 65 -17.10 22.00 -10.34
N ALA A 66 -16.86 23.28 -10.54
CA ALA A 66 -16.90 24.27 -9.47
C ALA A 66 -17.94 25.35 -9.75
N GLN A 67 -18.66 25.78 -8.71
CA GLN A 67 -19.61 26.88 -8.76
C GLN A 67 -19.34 27.82 -7.59
N PHE A 68 -19.23 29.10 -7.90
CA PHE A 68 -19.11 30.18 -6.91
C PHE A 68 -20.37 31.02 -6.85
N GLN A 69 -20.80 31.35 -5.66
CA GLN A 69 -21.95 32.22 -5.37
C GLN A 69 -21.45 33.61 -4.96
N PRO A 70 -21.45 34.63 -5.83
CA PRO A 70 -20.89 35.95 -5.48
C PRO A 70 -21.58 36.61 -4.30
N GLY A 71 -22.93 36.42 -4.14
CA GLY A 71 -23.70 37.02 -3.09
C GLY A 71 -23.43 36.52 -1.69
N THR A 72 -23.05 35.23 -1.54
CA THR A 72 -22.74 34.60 -0.25
C THR A 72 -21.26 34.35 -0.05
N GLY A 73 -20.50 34.38 -1.12
CA GLY A 73 -19.07 33.99 -1.13
C GLY A 73 -18.82 32.48 -1.00
N GLU A 74 -19.87 31.67 -1.18
CA GLU A 74 -19.79 30.22 -1.11
C GLU A 74 -19.21 29.60 -2.39
N LEU A 75 -18.35 28.62 -2.23
CA LEU A 75 -17.76 27.84 -3.32
C LEU A 75 -18.09 26.36 -3.13
N THR A 76 -18.76 25.76 -4.11
CA THR A 76 -19.02 24.33 -4.13
C THR A 76 -18.23 23.68 -5.27
N VAL A 77 -17.52 22.59 -4.94
CA VAL A 77 -16.74 21.81 -5.91
C VAL A 77 -17.22 20.36 -5.86
N TRP A 78 -17.73 19.87 -6.97
CA TRP A 78 -18.00 18.44 -7.20
C TRP A 78 -16.82 17.86 -7.93
N MET A 79 -16.23 16.78 -7.40
CA MET A 79 -15.01 16.21 -7.98
C MET A 79 -14.85 14.74 -7.67
N THR A 80 -14.07 14.06 -8.49
CA THR A 80 -13.67 12.68 -8.26
C THR A 80 -12.55 12.63 -7.21
N SER A 81 -12.91 12.46 -5.95
CA SER A 81 -11.98 12.49 -4.80
C SER A 81 -12.10 11.25 -3.94
N GLN A 82 -10.99 10.76 -3.41
CA GLN A 82 -10.96 9.73 -2.36
C GLN A 82 -11.04 10.30 -0.94
N ASN A 83 -10.85 11.62 -0.79
CA ASN A 83 -10.76 12.27 0.53
C ASN A 83 -11.25 13.74 0.46
N PRO A 84 -12.54 13.96 0.28
CA PRO A 84 -13.11 15.30 0.09
C PRO A 84 -12.78 16.28 1.23
N HIS A 85 -12.55 15.79 2.45
CA HIS A 85 -12.15 16.63 3.58
C HIS A 85 -10.75 17.22 3.42
N ILE A 86 -9.77 16.45 2.96
CA ILE A 86 -8.40 16.93 2.69
C ILE A 86 -8.42 17.92 1.52
N HIS A 87 -9.20 17.63 0.47
CA HIS A 87 -9.39 18.58 -0.64
C HIS A 87 -10.00 19.90 -0.15
N ARG A 88 -11.02 19.85 0.73
CA ARG A 88 -11.61 21.07 1.31
C ARG A 88 -10.59 21.90 2.08
N PHE A 89 -9.80 21.26 2.96
CA PHE A 89 -8.74 21.91 3.70
C PHE A 89 -7.69 22.56 2.76
N ALA A 90 -7.21 21.82 1.78
CA ALA A 90 -6.23 22.32 0.84
C ALA A 90 -6.77 23.46 -0.04
N PHE A 91 -7.98 23.35 -0.56
CA PHE A 91 -8.63 24.42 -1.33
C PHE A 91 -8.87 25.66 -0.50
N SER A 92 -9.25 25.52 0.77
CA SER A 92 -9.36 26.65 1.69
C SER A 92 -8.06 27.42 1.79
N ALA A 93 -6.93 26.73 2.03
CA ALA A 93 -5.62 27.33 2.14
C ALA A 93 -5.14 27.97 0.82
N LEU A 94 -5.26 27.23 -0.29
CA LEU A 94 -4.75 27.68 -1.59
C LEU A 94 -5.55 28.81 -2.23
N LEU A 95 -6.87 28.81 -2.02
CA LEU A 95 -7.78 29.81 -2.62
C LEU A 95 -8.12 30.97 -1.67
N GLY A 96 -7.76 30.85 -0.39
CA GLY A 96 -8.14 31.85 0.62
C GLY A 96 -9.65 31.95 0.84
N VAL A 97 -10.37 30.80 0.71
CA VAL A 97 -11.82 30.69 0.99
C VAL A 97 -11.98 30.00 2.33
N PRO A 98 -12.66 30.62 3.33
CA PRO A 98 -12.88 29.97 4.62
C PRO A 98 -13.58 28.63 4.47
N GLU A 99 -13.18 27.60 5.23
CA GLU A 99 -13.72 26.25 5.13
C GLU A 99 -15.26 26.18 5.26
N HIS A 100 -15.84 27.03 6.10
CA HIS A 100 -17.31 27.09 6.28
C HIS A 100 -18.06 27.64 5.05
N LYS A 101 -17.36 28.27 4.09
CA LYS A 101 -17.89 28.72 2.80
C LYS A 101 -17.47 27.82 1.65
N LEU A 102 -16.75 26.75 1.92
CA LEU A 102 -16.26 25.81 0.93
C LEU A 102 -16.90 24.44 1.14
N ARG A 103 -17.52 23.91 0.12
CA ARG A 103 -18.09 22.57 0.08
C ARG A 103 -17.44 21.75 -1.01
N VAL A 104 -16.86 20.60 -0.65
CA VAL A 104 -16.34 19.61 -1.59
C VAL A 104 -17.22 18.37 -1.52
N ILE A 105 -17.72 17.96 -2.68
CA ILE A 105 -18.63 16.82 -2.84
C ILE A 105 -17.96 15.81 -3.75
N ALA A 106 -17.69 14.62 -3.23
CA ALA A 106 -17.33 13.46 -4.02
C ALA A 106 -18.63 12.69 -4.30
N PRO A 107 -19.17 12.74 -5.53
CA PRO A 107 -20.31 11.90 -5.92
C PRO A 107 -19.83 10.44 -6.02
N GLU A 108 -20.60 9.55 -6.64
CA GLU A 108 -20.10 8.21 -6.94
C GLU A 108 -18.84 8.27 -7.78
N VAL A 109 -17.74 7.73 -7.24
CA VAL A 109 -16.40 7.78 -7.85
C VAL A 109 -16.06 6.45 -8.49
N GLY A 110 -15.77 6.46 -9.78
CA GLY A 110 -15.48 5.28 -10.62
C GLY A 110 -14.05 4.74 -10.47
N GLY A 111 -13.63 4.52 -9.21
CA GLY A 111 -12.32 4.05 -8.83
C GLY A 111 -11.34 5.17 -8.52
N GLY A 112 -10.44 4.93 -7.57
CA GLY A 112 -9.37 5.86 -7.20
C GLY A 112 -8.02 5.16 -7.13
N PHE A 113 -7.94 4.08 -6.38
CA PHE A 113 -6.75 3.24 -6.20
C PHE A 113 -5.50 3.99 -5.72
N GLY A 114 -5.67 5.19 -5.13
CA GLY A 114 -4.60 6.07 -4.69
C GLY A 114 -4.43 7.32 -5.56
N SER A 115 -4.74 7.29 -6.85
CA SER A 115 -4.48 8.41 -7.76
C SER A 115 -5.43 9.61 -7.60
N LYS A 116 -6.47 9.49 -6.78
CA LYS A 116 -7.41 10.58 -6.47
C LYS A 116 -7.29 11.06 -5.00
N ILE A 117 -6.16 10.78 -4.36
CA ILE A 117 -5.84 11.26 -3.01
C ILE A 117 -5.21 12.65 -3.07
N ALA A 118 -4.23 12.85 -3.95
CA ALA A 118 -3.51 14.11 -4.07
C ALA A 118 -4.41 15.24 -4.56
N VAL A 119 -4.08 16.47 -4.17
CA VAL A 119 -4.69 17.68 -4.70
C VAL A 119 -3.92 18.10 -5.94
N TYR A 120 -4.57 18.07 -7.08
CA TYR A 120 -3.94 18.37 -8.35
C TYR A 120 -4.19 19.81 -8.80
N PRO A 121 -3.22 20.42 -9.53
CA PRO A 121 -3.35 21.80 -10.00
C PRO A 121 -4.61 22.07 -10.81
N GLU A 122 -5.04 21.13 -11.66
CA GLU A 122 -6.22 21.28 -12.52
C GLU A 122 -7.50 21.46 -11.70
N GLU A 123 -7.63 20.75 -10.59
CA GLU A 123 -8.79 20.81 -9.69
C GLU A 123 -8.86 22.16 -8.98
N VAL A 124 -7.70 22.68 -8.54
CA VAL A 124 -7.58 24.01 -7.94
C VAL A 124 -7.88 25.10 -8.97
N LEU A 125 -7.39 24.96 -10.21
CA LEU A 125 -7.62 25.89 -11.29
C LEU A 125 -9.09 25.99 -11.68
N VAL A 126 -9.82 24.88 -11.70
CA VAL A 126 -11.28 24.86 -11.96
C VAL A 126 -12.02 25.66 -10.88
N ALA A 127 -11.68 25.46 -9.61
CA ALA A 127 -12.26 26.18 -8.49
C ALA A 127 -11.92 27.68 -8.51
N HIS A 128 -10.67 28.02 -8.82
CA HIS A 128 -10.21 29.40 -8.98
C HIS A 128 -10.92 30.11 -10.14
N ALA A 129 -11.01 29.45 -11.30
CA ALA A 129 -11.67 30.01 -12.49
C ALA A 129 -13.16 30.26 -12.24
N ALA A 130 -13.87 29.34 -11.58
CA ALA A 130 -15.28 29.56 -11.23
C ALA A 130 -15.48 30.81 -10.37
N ARG A 131 -14.59 31.03 -9.39
CA ARG A 131 -14.60 32.23 -8.54
C ARG A 131 -14.29 33.50 -9.33
N ARG A 132 -13.28 33.47 -10.20
CA ARG A 132 -12.88 34.63 -11.02
C ARG A 132 -13.93 35.04 -12.06
N LEU A 133 -14.59 34.08 -12.65
CA LEU A 133 -15.57 34.29 -13.72
C LEU A 133 -17.01 34.51 -13.17
N GLY A 134 -17.28 34.18 -11.91
CA GLY A 134 -18.63 34.18 -11.35
C GLY A 134 -19.59 33.22 -12.08
N ARG A 135 -19.06 32.16 -12.69
CA ARG A 135 -19.80 31.16 -13.49
C ARG A 135 -19.34 29.77 -13.12
N PRO A 136 -20.20 28.75 -13.25
CA PRO A 136 -19.75 27.35 -13.15
C PRO A 136 -18.67 27.04 -14.19
N VAL A 137 -17.63 26.33 -13.75
CA VAL A 137 -16.52 25.84 -14.59
C VAL A 137 -16.43 24.34 -14.44
N LYS A 138 -16.26 23.63 -15.56
CA LYS A 138 -16.09 22.17 -15.60
C LYS A 138 -14.80 21.83 -16.31
N TRP A 139 -14.12 20.80 -15.80
CA TRP A 139 -13.01 20.13 -16.43
C TRP A 139 -13.20 18.62 -16.35
N SER A 140 -12.75 17.91 -17.37
CA SER A 140 -12.74 16.46 -17.42
C SER A 140 -11.43 16.01 -18.05
N GLU A 141 -10.70 15.19 -17.32
CA GLU A 141 -9.40 14.65 -17.72
C GLU A 141 -9.55 13.62 -18.84
N LEU A 142 -8.69 13.69 -19.83
CA LEU A 142 -8.54 12.61 -20.82
C LEU A 142 -7.67 11.48 -20.26
N ARG A 143 -7.87 10.26 -20.73
CA ARG A 143 -7.05 9.09 -20.29
C ARG A 143 -5.55 9.32 -20.52
N ARG A 144 -5.18 9.98 -21.61
CA ARG A 144 -3.79 10.34 -21.90
C ARG A 144 -3.21 11.29 -20.86
N GLU A 145 -3.98 12.29 -20.45
CA GLU A 145 -3.58 13.24 -19.40
C GLU A 145 -3.43 12.52 -18.05
N ASN A 146 -4.37 11.62 -17.73
CA ASN A 146 -4.32 10.80 -16.53
C ASN A 146 -3.00 10.04 -16.41
N TYR A 147 -2.53 9.41 -17.46
CA TYR A 147 -1.27 8.66 -17.44
C TYR A 147 -0.02 9.53 -17.29
N LEU A 148 -0.09 10.80 -17.63
CA LEU A 148 1.04 11.74 -17.58
C LEU A 148 1.05 12.57 -16.28
N ALA A 149 -0.12 12.91 -15.74
CA ALA A 149 -0.27 13.90 -14.69
C ALA A 149 -0.60 13.32 -13.31
N THR A 150 -1.27 12.17 -13.23
CA THR A 150 -1.57 11.57 -11.92
C THR A 150 -0.37 10.86 -11.30
N THR A 151 -0.35 10.76 -9.98
CA THR A 151 0.67 10.02 -9.25
C THR A 151 0.72 8.55 -9.68
N HIS A 152 1.92 8.00 -9.74
CA HIS A 152 2.16 6.59 -9.99
C HIS A 152 2.39 5.84 -8.67
N GLY A 153 2.53 4.52 -8.73
CA GLY A 153 2.85 3.68 -7.57
C GLY A 153 4.07 2.82 -7.77
N ARG A 154 4.56 2.20 -6.70
CA ARG A 154 5.69 1.26 -6.66
C ARG A 154 7.03 1.92 -6.97
N ASP A 155 7.80 1.38 -7.93
CA ASP A 155 9.10 1.87 -8.42
C ASP A 155 10.23 1.75 -7.39
N HIS A 156 10.41 0.54 -6.89
CA HIS A 156 11.50 0.19 -5.97
C HIS A 156 12.54 -0.69 -6.64
N VAL A 157 13.81 -0.47 -6.30
CA VAL A 157 14.90 -1.43 -6.48
C VAL A 157 15.28 -1.93 -5.08
N GLN A 158 15.23 -3.23 -4.88
CA GLN A 158 15.37 -3.88 -3.58
C GLN A 158 16.50 -4.90 -3.62
N GLU A 159 17.48 -4.77 -2.74
CA GLU A 159 18.49 -5.77 -2.47
C GLU A 159 18.08 -6.53 -1.21
N VAL A 160 17.85 -7.83 -1.35
CA VAL A 160 17.25 -8.64 -0.28
C VAL A 160 18.14 -9.83 0.02
N VAL A 161 18.36 -10.08 1.30
CA VAL A 161 19.01 -11.27 1.84
C VAL A 161 18.02 -11.98 2.74
N LEU A 162 17.74 -13.25 2.44
CA LEU A 162 16.92 -14.13 3.29
C LEU A 162 17.79 -15.30 3.74
N ALA A 163 17.88 -15.52 5.04
CA ALA A 163 18.66 -16.57 5.66
C ALA A 163 17.77 -17.53 6.46
N GLY A 164 18.23 -18.79 6.55
CA GLY A 164 17.55 -19.83 7.30
C GLY A 164 18.32 -21.12 7.31
N ARG A 165 17.62 -22.22 7.53
CA ARG A 165 18.19 -23.56 7.60
C ARG A 165 17.66 -24.43 6.47
N ARG A 166 18.41 -25.45 6.12
CA ARG A 166 18.04 -26.41 5.07
C ARG A 166 16.77 -27.19 5.36
N ASP A 167 16.36 -27.25 6.63
CA ASP A 167 15.09 -27.81 7.03
C ASP A 167 13.88 -26.94 6.67
N GLY A 168 14.10 -25.73 6.14
CA GLY A 168 13.06 -24.78 5.75
C GLY A 168 12.79 -23.67 6.76
N THR A 169 13.43 -23.65 7.93
CA THR A 169 13.24 -22.63 8.95
C THR A 169 13.91 -21.32 8.54
N LEU A 170 13.16 -20.23 8.51
CA LEU A 170 13.66 -18.87 8.23
C LEU A 170 14.18 -18.23 9.52
N THR A 171 15.34 -17.58 9.47
CA THR A 171 15.98 -16.99 10.65
C THR A 171 16.19 -15.49 10.55
N ALA A 172 16.48 -14.97 9.36
CA ALA A 172 16.75 -13.54 9.19
C ALA A 172 16.37 -13.03 7.80
N ILE A 173 15.92 -11.78 7.75
CA ILE A 173 15.75 -11.04 6.50
C ILE A 173 16.38 -9.65 6.60
N HIS A 174 17.18 -9.28 5.59
CA HIS A 174 17.70 -7.92 5.43
C HIS A 174 17.27 -7.36 4.08
N VAL A 175 16.75 -6.13 4.09
CA VAL A 175 16.27 -5.43 2.90
C VAL A 175 16.91 -4.06 2.81
N LYS A 176 17.51 -3.76 1.66
CA LYS A 176 17.91 -2.41 1.27
C LYS A 176 17.09 -2.01 0.04
N ALA A 177 16.27 -0.98 0.17
CA ALA A 177 15.39 -0.50 -0.89
C ALA A 177 15.77 0.91 -1.33
N ILE A 178 15.86 1.12 -2.63
CA ILE A 178 15.90 2.44 -3.25
C ILE A 178 14.51 2.69 -3.82
N ALA A 179 13.81 3.71 -3.30
CA ALA A 179 12.46 4.07 -3.69
C ALA A 179 12.46 5.36 -4.50
N ASN A 180 11.99 5.32 -5.74
CA ASN A 180 11.81 6.51 -6.56
C ASN A 180 10.58 7.28 -6.09
N LEU A 181 10.75 8.55 -5.73
CA LEU A 181 9.67 9.45 -5.28
C LEU A 181 9.17 10.39 -6.38
N GLY A 182 9.81 10.36 -7.57
CA GLY A 182 9.51 11.29 -8.67
C GLY A 182 10.12 12.67 -8.48
N ALA A 183 9.60 13.67 -9.18
CA ALA A 183 10.19 15.02 -9.25
C ALA A 183 9.97 15.82 -7.95
N TYR A 184 8.96 15.52 -7.20
CA TYR A 184 8.63 16.17 -5.91
C TYR A 184 7.76 15.24 -5.05
N LEU A 185 7.71 15.51 -3.75
CA LEU A 185 6.89 14.73 -2.84
C LEU A 185 5.40 15.01 -3.05
N SER A 186 4.63 13.96 -3.16
CA SER A 186 3.17 14.01 -3.16
C SER A 186 2.62 13.79 -1.74
N THR A 187 1.33 13.66 -1.57
CA THR A 187 0.62 13.70 -0.27
C THR A 187 1.11 12.65 0.72
N ALA A 188 1.26 11.39 0.30
CA ALA A 188 1.67 10.28 1.17
C ALA A 188 3.02 9.67 0.76
N ALA A 189 3.71 10.26 -0.24
CA ALA A 189 4.88 9.69 -0.89
C ALA A 189 5.97 9.20 0.08
N PRO A 190 6.45 9.96 1.08
CA PRO A 190 7.50 9.48 1.97
C PRO A 190 7.06 8.30 2.85
N GLY A 191 5.79 8.24 3.22
CA GLY A 191 5.22 7.20 4.08
C GLY A 191 5.06 5.86 3.37
N VAL A 192 4.81 5.87 2.07
CA VAL A 192 4.56 4.64 1.29
C VAL A 192 5.74 3.69 1.32
N PRO A 193 6.97 4.10 0.91
CA PRO A 193 8.13 3.21 0.92
C PRO A 193 8.73 2.97 2.31
N THR A 194 8.28 3.66 3.34
CA THR A 194 8.85 3.61 4.69
C THR A 194 7.90 2.96 5.69
N ILE A 195 7.02 3.75 6.31
CA ILE A 195 6.13 3.30 7.40
C ILE A 195 5.07 2.30 6.95
N LEU A 196 4.71 2.27 5.67
CA LEU A 196 3.74 1.32 5.11
C LEU A 196 4.40 0.09 4.49
N PHE A 197 5.72 0.12 4.26
CA PHE A 197 6.51 -0.97 3.68
C PHE A 197 7.30 -1.75 4.73
N GLY A 198 8.15 -1.06 5.50
CA GLY A 198 9.12 -1.68 6.39
C GLY A 198 8.51 -2.56 7.49
N PRO A 199 7.51 -2.09 8.24
CA PRO A 199 6.94 -2.84 9.35
C PRO A 199 6.32 -4.18 8.98
N ILE A 200 5.90 -4.38 7.72
CA ILE A 200 5.21 -5.58 7.25
C ILE A 200 6.09 -6.53 6.42
N VAL A 201 7.37 -6.24 6.30
CA VAL A 201 8.28 -6.97 5.40
C VAL A 201 8.39 -8.46 5.70
N THR A 202 8.17 -8.88 6.95
CA THR A 202 8.16 -10.30 7.34
C THR A 202 6.90 -11.05 6.90
N GLY A 203 5.86 -10.33 6.43
CA GLY A 203 4.60 -10.93 6.02
C GLY A 203 3.96 -11.77 7.12
N PRO A 204 3.33 -12.92 6.80
CA PRO A 204 2.71 -13.81 7.76
C PRO A 204 3.71 -14.74 8.49
N TYR A 205 5.03 -14.52 8.31
CA TYR A 205 6.05 -15.44 8.78
C TYR A 205 6.68 -15.01 10.11
N HIS A 206 6.95 -15.99 10.94
CA HIS A 206 7.81 -15.84 12.11
C HIS A 206 9.28 -15.84 11.65
N ILE A 207 9.85 -14.65 11.52
CA ILE A 207 11.27 -14.42 11.22
C ILE A 207 11.85 -13.61 12.37
N PRO A 208 12.71 -14.18 13.23
CA PRO A 208 13.14 -13.53 14.47
C PRO A 208 14.02 -12.31 14.25
N HIS A 209 14.74 -12.23 13.13
CA HIS A 209 15.65 -11.11 12.85
C HIS A 209 15.28 -10.46 11.53
N ALA A 210 14.94 -9.18 11.56
CA ALA A 210 14.60 -8.41 10.36
C ALA A 210 15.20 -7.01 10.42
N SER A 211 15.71 -6.54 9.30
CA SER A 211 16.16 -5.17 9.13
C SER A 211 15.84 -4.63 7.75
N VAL A 212 15.43 -3.38 7.70
CA VAL A 212 15.04 -2.68 6.48
C VAL A 212 15.71 -1.32 6.43
N GLU A 213 16.36 -1.02 5.32
CA GLU A 213 16.91 0.29 4.98
C GLU A 213 16.18 0.81 3.74
N VAL A 214 15.69 2.04 3.77
CA VAL A 214 15.04 2.66 2.62
C VAL A 214 15.70 3.99 2.30
N VAL A 215 16.11 4.15 1.05
CA VAL A 215 16.62 5.41 0.50
C VAL A 215 15.61 5.94 -0.52
N GLY A 216 14.97 7.07 -0.21
CA GLY A 216 14.12 7.80 -1.14
C GLY A 216 14.97 8.64 -2.10
N VAL A 217 14.69 8.56 -3.40
CA VAL A 217 15.39 9.36 -4.42
C VAL A 217 14.41 10.20 -5.21
N LEU A 218 14.76 11.47 -5.44
CA LEU A 218 14.04 12.34 -6.35
C LEU A 218 14.59 12.18 -7.78
N THR A 219 13.69 12.17 -8.73
CA THR A 219 14.01 12.03 -10.17
C THR A 219 13.14 12.97 -10.98
N ASN A 220 13.45 13.15 -12.26
CA ASN A 220 12.66 13.98 -13.18
C ASN A 220 11.41 13.28 -13.75
N THR A 221 10.80 12.38 -12.98
CA THR A 221 9.63 11.61 -13.40
C THR A 221 8.37 12.04 -12.64
N THR A 222 7.21 11.59 -13.10
CA THR A 222 5.95 11.76 -12.36
C THR A 222 6.10 11.31 -10.93
N PRO A 223 5.56 12.03 -9.93
CA PRO A 223 5.60 11.64 -8.52
C PRO A 223 5.06 10.23 -8.28
N VAL A 224 5.71 9.52 -7.37
CA VAL A 224 5.26 8.21 -6.90
C VAL A 224 4.59 8.40 -5.54
N ASP A 225 3.37 7.88 -5.40
CA ASP A 225 2.58 7.97 -4.19
C ASP A 225 1.80 6.67 -3.96
N ALA A 226 0.76 6.73 -3.16
CA ALA A 226 -0.08 5.59 -2.85
C ALA A 226 -0.70 4.98 -4.12
N TYR A 227 -0.51 3.69 -4.28
CA TYR A 227 -1.29 2.85 -5.17
C TYR A 227 -1.76 1.62 -4.39
N ARG A 228 -3.00 1.24 -4.54
CA ARG A 228 -3.72 0.14 -3.85
C ARG A 228 -2.79 -0.80 -3.07
N GLY A 229 -2.86 -0.74 -1.73
CA GLY A 229 -1.96 -1.43 -0.82
C GLY A 229 -0.74 -0.61 -0.34
N ALA A 230 -0.25 0.39 -1.12
CA ALA A 230 0.70 1.42 -0.70
C ALA A 230 1.84 0.91 0.22
N GLY A 231 2.89 0.33 -0.34
CA GLY A 231 4.04 -0.24 0.39
C GLY A 231 3.86 -1.71 0.77
N ARG A 232 2.65 -2.15 1.14
CA ARG A 232 2.39 -3.54 1.51
C ARG A 232 2.53 -4.52 0.35
N PRO A 233 2.05 -4.24 -0.88
CA PRO A 233 2.32 -5.11 -2.02
C PRO A 233 3.80 -5.20 -2.39
N GLU A 234 4.57 -4.13 -2.18
CA GLU A 234 6.01 -4.11 -2.40
C GLU A 234 6.73 -5.04 -1.41
N ALA A 235 6.31 -5.04 -0.14
CA ALA A 235 6.79 -5.94 0.89
C ALA A 235 6.40 -7.40 0.60
N THR A 236 5.13 -7.64 0.24
CA THR A 236 4.63 -8.96 -0.11
C THR A 236 5.38 -9.54 -1.31
N TYR A 237 5.57 -8.75 -2.38
CA TYR A 237 6.29 -9.20 -3.56
C TYR A 237 7.70 -9.67 -3.23
N LEU A 238 8.46 -8.88 -2.47
CA LEU A 238 9.83 -9.26 -2.13
C LEU A 238 9.85 -10.50 -1.22
N MET A 239 9.01 -10.55 -0.19
CA MET A 239 9.00 -11.65 0.78
C MET A 239 8.63 -12.97 0.10
N GLU A 240 7.54 -12.99 -0.65
CA GLU A 240 7.03 -14.18 -1.31
C GLU A 240 7.98 -14.69 -2.40
N ARG A 241 8.63 -13.75 -3.12
CA ARG A 241 9.67 -14.10 -4.09
C ARG A 241 10.89 -14.70 -3.41
N MET A 242 11.30 -14.16 -2.28
CA MET A 242 12.43 -14.69 -1.52
C MET A 242 12.15 -16.06 -0.90
N VAL A 243 10.93 -16.30 -0.43
CA VAL A 243 10.50 -17.61 0.07
C VAL A 243 10.55 -18.67 -1.03
N ASP A 244 10.12 -18.34 -2.25
CA ASP A 244 10.22 -19.27 -3.39
C ASP A 244 11.68 -19.59 -3.77
N LEU A 245 12.53 -18.57 -3.75
CA LEU A 245 13.97 -18.76 -4.02
C LEU A 245 14.64 -19.58 -2.92
N PHE A 246 14.30 -19.34 -1.66
CA PHE A 246 14.79 -20.09 -0.51
C PHE A 246 14.35 -21.55 -0.57
N ALA A 247 13.07 -21.81 -0.86
CA ALA A 247 12.54 -23.17 -1.02
C ALA A 247 13.30 -23.95 -2.10
N ARG A 248 13.58 -23.30 -3.23
CA ARG A 248 14.37 -23.91 -4.31
C ARG A 248 15.80 -24.24 -3.88
N GLU A 249 16.47 -23.33 -3.18
CA GLU A 249 17.85 -23.53 -2.70
C GLU A 249 17.93 -24.61 -1.62
N ALA A 250 16.92 -24.67 -0.73
CA ALA A 250 16.80 -25.71 0.29
C ALA A 250 16.36 -27.08 -0.28
N GLY A 251 15.85 -27.12 -1.53
CA GLY A 251 15.32 -28.34 -2.14
C GLY A 251 13.93 -28.73 -1.60
N LEU A 252 13.16 -27.77 -1.11
CA LEU A 252 11.86 -27.97 -0.49
C LEU A 252 10.71 -27.48 -1.38
N ASP A 253 9.51 -27.98 -1.11
CA ASP A 253 8.29 -27.45 -1.72
C ASP A 253 7.99 -26.04 -1.17
N PRO A 254 7.64 -25.06 -2.01
CA PRO A 254 7.32 -23.70 -1.57
C PRO A 254 6.17 -23.62 -0.55
N ALA A 255 5.19 -24.52 -0.63
CA ALA A 255 4.10 -24.58 0.35
C ALA A 255 4.59 -25.06 1.71
N GLU A 256 5.56 -26.00 1.74
CA GLU A 256 6.13 -26.52 2.97
C GLU A 256 6.94 -25.46 3.72
N VAL A 257 7.75 -24.66 3.02
CA VAL A 257 8.48 -23.55 3.64
C VAL A 257 7.53 -22.54 4.24
N ARG A 258 6.42 -22.21 3.56
CA ARG A 258 5.39 -21.30 4.09
C ARG A 258 4.76 -21.86 5.35
N ARG A 259 4.28 -23.09 5.30
CA ARG A 259 3.64 -23.78 6.43
C ARG A 259 4.52 -23.80 7.67
N ARG A 260 5.81 -24.07 7.50
CA ARG A 260 6.78 -24.16 8.61
C ARG A 260 7.01 -22.84 9.32
N ASN A 261 6.92 -21.73 8.61
CA ASN A 261 7.27 -20.42 9.13
C ASN A 261 6.09 -19.52 9.45
N PHE A 262 4.86 -19.92 9.19
CA PHE A 262 3.71 -19.12 9.58
C PHE A 262 3.68 -18.85 11.07
N VAL A 263 3.25 -17.64 11.42
CA VAL A 263 2.87 -17.33 12.80
C VAL A 263 1.75 -18.29 13.23
N ALA A 264 1.99 -19.02 14.30
CA ALA A 264 1.04 -20.04 14.80
C ALA A 264 -0.26 -19.38 15.30
N ARG A 265 -1.38 -20.09 15.14
CA ARG A 265 -2.72 -19.58 15.53
C ARG A 265 -2.82 -19.18 16.99
N ASP A 266 -2.11 -19.87 17.87
CA ASP A 266 -2.09 -19.65 19.32
C ASP A 266 -1.05 -18.60 19.76
N ALA A 267 -0.27 -18.05 18.83
CA ALA A 267 0.71 -17.02 19.12
C ALA A 267 0.13 -15.58 19.09
N PHE A 268 -1.12 -15.41 18.69
CA PHE A 268 -1.74 -14.08 18.63
C PHE A 268 -2.20 -13.59 20.02
N PRO A 269 -2.11 -12.27 20.31
CA PRO A 269 -1.56 -11.23 19.44
C PRO A 269 -0.04 -11.35 19.27
N TYR A 270 0.45 -11.34 18.03
CA TYR A 270 1.84 -11.55 17.68
C TYR A 270 2.51 -10.25 17.26
N THR A 271 3.68 -9.95 17.84
CA THR A 271 4.50 -8.82 17.42
C THR A 271 5.66 -9.32 16.57
N ASN A 272 5.72 -8.87 15.32
CA ASN A 272 6.80 -9.25 14.41
C ASN A 272 8.13 -8.59 14.75
N ALA A 273 9.22 -9.02 14.11
CA ALA A 273 10.56 -8.49 14.35
C ALA A 273 10.72 -6.99 14.05
N MET A 274 9.80 -6.40 13.26
CA MET A 274 9.76 -4.97 12.94
C MET A 274 8.89 -4.16 13.93
N GLY A 275 8.25 -4.82 14.91
CA GLY A 275 7.45 -4.21 15.95
C GLY A 275 5.98 -3.97 15.61
N LEU A 276 5.50 -4.49 14.47
CA LEU A 276 4.08 -4.46 14.12
C LEU A 276 3.34 -5.61 14.82
N GLN A 277 2.26 -5.30 15.50
CA GLN A 277 1.41 -6.28 16.16
C GLN A 277 0.30 -6.75 15.22
N TYR A 278 0.17 -8.07 15.08
CA TYR A 278 -0.94 -8.74 14.41
C TYR A 278 -1.95 -9.18 15.46
N ASP A 279 -3.22 -8.96 15.19
CA ASP A 279 -4.32 -9.19 16.14
C ASP A 279 -4.78 -10.66 16.17
N SER A 280 -4.93 -11.27 15.00
CA SER A 280 -5.48 -12.62 14.84
C SER A 280 -5.07 -13.24 13.50
N GLY A 281 -5.22 -14.55 13.38
CA GLY A 281 -5.01 -15.25 12.11
C GLY A 281 -4.99 -16.76 12.24
N ASP A 282 -5.19 -17.43 11.12
CA ASP A 282 -4.98 -18.87 10.93
C ASP A 282 -4.41 -19.10 9.53
N TYR A 283 -3.15 -18.75 9.35
CA TYR A 283 -2.49 -18.74 8.05
C TYR A 283 -2.33 -20.14 7.47
N SER A 284 -2.07 -21.12 8.33
CA SER A 284 -1.96 -22.52 7.93
C SER A 284 -3.27 -23.04 7.35
N ARG A 285 -4.40 -22.78 8.01
CA ARG A 285 -5.72 -23.19 7.52
C ARG A 285 -6.05 -22.52 6.19
N ALA A 286 -5.72 -21.24 6.03
CA ALA A 286 -5.95 -20.52 4.78
C ALA A 286 -5.13 -21.13 3.63
N LEU A 287 -3.84 -21.44 3.86
CA LEU A 287 -3.00 -22.12 2.88
C LEU A 287 -3.55 -23.50 2.51
N GLU A 288 -3.87 -24.35 3.50
CA GLU A 288 -4.39 -25.70 3.25
C GLU A 288 -5.66 -25.64 2.39
N ARG A 289 -6.58 -24.72 2.73
CA ARG A 289 -7.81 -24.56 1.94
C ARG A 289 -7.54 -24.11 0.51
N ALA A 290 -6.60 -23.21 0.30
CA ALA A 290 -6.19 -22.76 -1.04
C ALA A 290 -5.55 -23.91 -1.84
N LEU A 291 -4.67 -24.70 -1.22
CA LEU A 291 -4.02 -25.85 -1.87
C LEU A 291 -5.01 -26.94 -2.24
N GLU A 292 -6.00 -27.21 -1.37
CA GLU A 292 -7.10 -28.16 -1.64
C GLU A 292 -7.94 -27.70 -2.83
N LEU A 293 -8.44 -26.45 -2.79
CA LEU A 293 -9.28 -25.90 -3.87
C LEU A 293 -8.56 -25.85 -5.22
N ALA A 294 -7.25 -25.59 -5.22
CA ALA A 294 -6.43 -25.58 -6.42
C ALA A 294 -6.08 -26.97 -6.94
N GLY A 295 -6.28 -28.04 -6.14
CA GLY A 295 -5.78 -29.37 -6.47
C GLY A 295 -4.25 -29.40 -6.57
N TYR A 296 -3.55 -28.74 -5.63
CA TYR A 296 -2.12 -28.44 -5.73
C TYR A 296 -1.24 -29.65 -6.02
N GLN A 297 -1.50 -30.79 -5.41
CA GLN A 297 -0.73 -32.01 -5.64
C GLN A 297 -0.84 -32.50 -7.09
N GLU A 298 -2.03 -32.42 -7.68
CA GLU A 298 -2.23 -32.75 -9.08
C GLU A 298 -1.56 -31.75 -10.01
N LEU A 299 -1.66 -30.46 -9.69
CA LEU A 299 -0.95 -29.43 -10.45
C LEU A 299 0.57 -29.65 -10.44
N ARG A 300 1.16 -30.07 -9.31
CA ARG A 300 2.60 -30.38 -9.22
C ARG A 300 2.97 -31.60 -10.08
N ARG A 301 2.14 -32.66 -10.09
CA ARG A 301 2.35 -33.82 -10.99
C ARG A 301 2.27 -33.41 -12.45
N SER A 302 1.23 -32.70 -12.82
CA SER A 302 1.01 -32.19 -14.19
C SER A 302 2.15 -31.28 -14.64
N GLN A 303 2.68 -30.44 -13.74
CA GLN A 303 3.84 -29.58 -14.02
C GLN A 303 5.10 -30.40 -14.34
N GLN A 304 5.35 -31.46 -13.58
CA GLN A 304 6.51 -32.34 -13.82
C GLN A 304 6.40 -33.09 -15.15
N GLU A 305 5.21 -33.61 -15.45
CA GLU A 305 4.97 -34.31 -16.71
C GLU A 305 5.05 -33.37 -17.91
N ALA A 306 4.45 -32.19 -17.84
CA ALA A 306 4.57 -31.17 -18.88
C ALA A 306 6.05 -30.79 -19.14
N ARG A 307 6.85 -30.68 -18.09
CA ARG A 307 8.29 -30.36 -18.22
C ARG A 307 9.06 -31.46 -18.97
N ARG A 308 8.75 -32.74 -18.74
CA ARG A 308 9.34 -33.86 -19.49
C ARG A 308 9.02 -33.80 -20.99
N GLN A 309 7.88 -33.20 -21.33
CA GLN A 309 7.42 -33.00 -22.69
C GLN A 309 7.87 -31.65 -23.30
N GLY A 310 8.78 -30.93 -22.63
CA GLY A 310 9.26 -29.62 -23.08
C GLY A 310 8.27 -28.46 -22.87
N ARG A 311 7.16 -28.68 -22.14
CA ARG A 311 6.19 -27.66 -21.77
C ARG A 311 6.43 -27.14 -20.36
N TYR A 312 6.33 -25.85 -20.15
CA TYR A 312 6.56 -25.23 -18.85
C TYR A 312 5.27 -24.65 -18.29
N ILE A 313 4.86 -25.15 -17.13
CA ILE A 313 3.70 -24.67 -16.38
C ILE A 313 4.21 -23.94 -15.14
N GLY A 314 3.79 -22.69 -14.92
CA GLY A 314 4.07 -21.93 -13.71
C GLY A 314 3.01 -22.19 -12.64
N ILE A 315 3.45 -22.44 -11.40
CA ILE A 315 2.59 -22.47 -10.21
C ILE A 315 3.18 -21.48 -9.23
N GLY A 316 2.39 -20.50 -8.80
CA GLY A 316 2.78 -19.48 -7.83
C GLY A 316 1.92 -19.56 -6.59
N LEU A 317 2.55 -19.35 -5.43
CA LEU A 317 1.90 -19.19 -4.14
C LEU A 317 2.24 -17.81 -3.61
N SER A 318 1.28 -17.15 -2.96
CA SER A 318 1.50 -15.91 -2.22
C SER A 318 0.65 -15.91 -0.97
N SER A 319 1.29 -15.72 0.18
CA SER A 319 0.63 -15.57 1.47
C SER A 319 0.98 -14.21 2.04
N TYR A 320 -0.03 -13.44 2.42
CA TYR A 320 0.20 -12.07 2.86
C TYR A 320 -0.74 -11.68 4.00
N VAL A 321 -0.33 -10.67 4.74
CA VAL A 321 -1.16 -9.93 5.68
C VAL A 321 -1.31 -8.50 5.18
N GLU A 322 -2.45 -7.88 5.50
CA GLU A 322 -2.75 -6.49 5.10
C GLU A 322 -3.10 -5.67 6.32
N VAL A 323 -2.60 -4.45 6.38
CA VAL A 323 -3.02 -3.45 7.37
C VAL A 323 -4.18 -2.67 6.79
N CYS A 324 -5.40 -3.03 7.14
CA CYS A 324 -6.62 -2.44 6.57
C CYS A 324 -7.05 -1.15 7.28
N GLY A 325 -6.59 -0.90 8.51
CA GLY A 325 -6.86 0.31 9.28
C GLY A 325 -5.61 0.90 9.86
N LEU A 326 -5.57 2.22 10.03
CA LEU A 326 -4.47 2.94 10.66
C LEU A 326 -4.79 3.40 12.10
N GLY A 327 -6.01 3.16 12.58
CA GLY A 327 -6.42 3.44 13.96
C GLY A 327 -5.85 2.42 14.96
N PRO A 328 -5.87 2.74 16.24
CA PRO A 328 -6.30 4.02 16.80
C PRO A 328 -5.28 5.15 16.59
N SER A 329 -5.69 6.39 16.85
CA SER A 329 -4.85 7.59 16.66
C SER A 329 -3.50 7.51 17.39
N GLN A 330 -3.42 6.83 18.52
CA GLN A 330 -2.18 6.61 19.27
C GLN A 330 -1.16 5.80 18.45
N THR A 331 -1.61 4.73 17.79
CA THR A 331 -0.75 3.91 16.92
C THR A 331 -0.27 4.69 15.72
N ALA A 332 -1.17 5.44 15.07
CA ALA A 332 -0.81 6.30 13.95
C ALA A 332 0.17 7.41 14.38
N GLY A 333 -0.03 8.01 15.56
CA GLY A 333 0.87 9.00 16.15
C GLY A 333 2.28 8.45 16.41
N ALA A 334 2.38 7.22 16.90
CA ALA A 334 3.67 6.52 17.08
C ALA A 334 4.40 6.26 15.74
N LEU A 335 3.67 6.20 14.64
CA LEU A 335 4.21 6.10 13.28
C LEU A 335 4.46 7.48 12.63
N GLY A 336 4.32 8.58 13.39
CA GLY A 336 4.59 9.94 12.93
C GLY A 336 3.36 10.70 12.37
N PHE A 337 2.18 10.08 12.32
CA PHE A 337 0.97 10.76 11.86
C PHE A 337 0.26 11.49 13.00
N GLN A 338 0.43 12.83 13.07
CA GLN A 338 -0.06 13.67 14.17
C GLN A 338 -1.52 14.17 14.00
N GLY A 339 -2.18 13.85 12.90
CA GLY A 339 -3.50 14.37 12.55
C GLY A 339 -4.68 13.76 13.31
N GLY A 340 -4.47 12.70 14.08
CA GLY A 340 -5.54 11.90 14.67
C GLY A 340 -6.29 11.07 13.60
N LEU A 341 -6.76 9.90 13.99
CA LEU A 341 -7.56 9.00 13.14
C LEU A 341 -8.75 8.53 13.96
N TRP A 342 -9.80 9.31 13.97
CA TRP A 342 -11.05 9.00 14.63
C TRP A 342 -12.18 8.98 13.61
N GLU A 343 -13.17 8.15 13.86
CA GLU A 343 -14.32 7.95 13.00
C GLU A 343 -15.60 8.08 13.83
N SER A 344 -16.69 8.42 13.18
CA SER A 344 -18.01 8.47 13.81
C SER A 344 -19.09 7.96 12.88
N ALA A 345 -20.13 7.36 13.45
CA ALA A 345 -21.31 6.98 12.70
C ALA A 345 -22.57 7.52 13.41
N LEU A 346 -23.54 7.97 12.62
CA LEU A 346 -24.87 8.36 13.09
C LEU A 346 -25.90 7.40 12.50
N VAL A 347 -26.58 6.66 13.36
CA VAL A 347 -27.72 5.81 12.98
C VAL A 347 -29.01 6.49 13.41
N ARG A 348 -29.91 6.73 12.46
CA ARG A 348 -31.22 7.33 12.70
C ARG A 348 -32.31 6.34 12.32
N VAL A 349 -33.13 5.96 13.30
CA VAL A 349 -34.35 5.18 13.08
C VAL A 349 -35.51 6.17 12.94
N HIS A 350 -36.20 6.09 11.81
CA HIS A 350 -37.38 6.94 11.54
C HIS A 350 -38.65 6.28 12.05
N PRO A 351 -39.71 7.06 12.37
CA PRO A 351 -40.98 6.50 12.82
C PRO A 351 -41.63 5.52 11.83
N THR A 352 -41.25 5.57 10.57
CA THR A 352 -41.70 4.64 9.51
C THR A 352 -40.97 3.30 9.51
N GLY A 353 -40.00 3.09 10.42
CA GLY A 353 -39.11 1.93 10.43
C GLY A 353 -37.93 2.02 9.46
N ARG A 354 -37.83 3.09 8.67
CA ARG A 354 -36.65 3.33 7.83
C ARG A 354 -35.46 3.69 8.71
N VAL A 355 -34.30 3.14 8.38
CA VAL A 355 -33.02 3.46 9.02
C VAL A 355 -32.12 4.21 8.05
N SER A 356 -31.50 5.29 8.52
CA SER A 356 -30.46 6.04 7.79
C SER A 356 -29.16 5.98 8.58
N VAL A 357 -28.07 5.62 7.90
CA VAL A 357 -26.73 5.53 8.47
C VAL A 357 -25.83 6.56 7.78
N TYR A 358 -25.14 7.35 8.58
CA TYR A 358 -24.17 8.35 8.11
C TYR A 358 -22.81 8.04 8.70
N VAL A 359 -21.81 7.95 7.85
CA VAL A 359 -20.40 7.65 8.21
C VAL A 359 -19.46 8.64 7.52
N GLY A 360 -18.24 8.79 8.01
CA GLY A 360 -17.21 9.63 7.40
C GLY A 360 -16.49 8.98 6.21
N THR A 361 -16.71 7.70 5.97
CA THR A 361 -16.09 6.96 4.86
C THR A 361 -16.59 7.46 3.51
N SER A 362 -15.68 7.72 2.58
CA SER A 362 -16.00 8.16 1.22
C SER A 362 -15.78 6.98 0.24
N PRO A 363 -16.86 6.34 -0.23
CA PRO A 363 -16.76 5.19 -1.13
C PRO A 363 -16.25 5.61 -2.53
N HIS A 364 -15.49 4.73 -3.15
CA HIS A 364 -15.07 4.86 -4.54
C HIS A 364 -15.05 3.49 -5.25
N GLY A 365 -16.08 2.69 -4.95
CA GLY A 365 -16.37 1.40 -5.55
C GLY A 365 -16.19 0.18 -4.66
N GLN A 366 -15.79 0.34 -3.37
CA GLN A 366 -15.53 -0.79 -2.46
C GLN A 366 -16.82 -1.42 -1.89
N GLY A 367 -17.96 -0.73 -1.98
CA GLY A 367 -19.25 -1.25 -1.55
C GLY A 367 -19.59 -1.00 -0.08
N GLU A 368 -18.99 0.02 0.56
CA GLU A 368 -19.24 0.37 1.96
C GLU A 368 -20.72 0.65 2.25
N GLU A 369 -21.43 1.26 1.32
CA GLU A 369 -22.86 1.52 1.47
C GLU A 369 -23.67 0.24 1.71
N THR A 370 -23.34 -0.81 0.97
CA THR A 370 -23.99 -2.13 1.12
C THR A 370 -23.54 -2.83 2.40
N THR A 371 -22.23 -2.87 2.64
CA THR A 371 -21.68 -3.61 3.78
C THR A 371 -22.05 -2.98 5.12
N PHE A 372 -22.00 -1.65 5.23
CA PHE A 372 -22.41 -0.95 6.46
C PHE A 372 -23.91 -1.06 6.72
N ALA A 373 -24.74 -1.03 5.66
CA ALA A 373 -26.17 -1.29 5.80
C ALA A 373 -26.45 -2.71 6.32
N GLN A 374 -25.72 -3.72 5.85
CA GLN A 374 -25.83 -5.10 6.34
C GLN A 374 -25.46 -5.20 7.83
N VAL A 375 -24.31 -4.64 8.22
CA VAL A 375 -23.87 -4.67 9.64
C VAL A 375 -24.93 -4.03 10.54
N VAL A 376 -25.46 -2.86 10.18
CA VAL A 376 -26.49 -2.19 10.99
C VAL A 376 -27.81 -2.98 11.00
N ALA A 377 -28.17 -3.62 9.90
CA ALA A 377 -29.39 -4.42 9.82
C ALA A 377 -29.32 -5.72 10.63
N GLU A 378 -28.13 -6.27 10.85
CA GLU A 378 -27.93 -7.46 11.71
C GLU A 378 -28.03 -7.12 13.21
N GLU A 379 -27.77 -5.86 13.60
CA GLU A 379 -27.79 -5.41 15.00
C GLU A 379 -29.15 -4.80 15.42
N LEU A 380 -30.06 -4.47 14.50
CA LEU A 380 -31.37 -3.87 14.77
C LEU A 380 -32.51 -4.85 14.57
#